data_f1c838c51b800f56819dc07f980ebf64
#
_entry.id   f1c838c51b800f56819dc07f980ebf64
#
_cell.length_a   1.000
_cell.length_b   1.000
_cell.length_c   1.000
_cell.angle_alpha   90.00
_cell.angle_beta   90.00
_cell.angle_gamma   90.00
#
_symmetry.space_group_name_H-M   'P 1'
#
loop_
_entity.id
_entity.type
_entity.pdbx_description
1 polymer ?
#
loop_
_entity_poly.entity_id
_entity_poly.type
_entity_poly.pdbx_seq_one_letter_code
_entity_poly.pdbx_strand_id
1 'polypeptide(L)'
;MSAFPVKNWVTLVILRVLVESPMHGYKLMEILNESGYLVDDKIETGTLYTTLRRLEKKVLLTSNWETLPNEKRRRVYSITETGEVYLKEIIESIIERKNMIEDMITFYNKKYS
;
A
#
# COMPACT_ATOMS: atom_id res chain seq x y z
N MET A 1 16.00 -9.00 2.94
CA MET A 1 14.58 -9.21 3.25
C MET A 1 14.10 -8.18 4.26
N SER A 2 12.94 -7.65 4.04
CA SER A 2 12.40 -6.69 4.98
C SER A 2 12.07 -7.34 6.32
N ALA A 3 12.55 -6.74 7.39
CA ALA A 3 12.23 -7.17 8.75
C ALA A 3 11.03 -6.40 9.31
N PHE A 4 10.31 -5.71 8.45
CA PHE A 4 9.20 -4.89 8.89
C PHE A 4 8.10 -5.76 9.51
N PRO A 5 7.62 -5.41 10.72
CA PRO A 5 6.71 -6.27 11.47
C PRO A 5 5.27 -6.30 10.96
N VAL A 6 4.91 -5.45 10.02
CA VAL A 6 3.55 -5.41 9.49
C VAL A 6 3.41 -6.36 8.32
N LYS A 7 2.65 -7.42 8.52
CA LYS A 7 2.31 -8.36 7.46
C LYS A 7 1.48 -7.64 6.41
N ASN A 8 1.73 -7.96 5.15
CA ASN A 8 1.03 -7.34 4.02
C ASN A 8 1.27 -5.83 3.91
N TRP A 9 2.50 -5.41 4.18
CA TRP A 9 2.85 -4.00 4.12
C TRP A 9 2.56 -3.36 2.76
N VAL A 10 2.86 -4.08 1.68
CA VAL A 10 2.59 -3.58 0.32
C VAL A 10 1.10 -3.34 0.10
N THR A 11 0.25 -4.26 0.58
CA THR A 11 -1.20 -4.09 0.50
C THR A 11 -1.64 -2.84 1.24
N LEU A 12 -1.16 -2.65 2.46
CA LEU A 12 -1.49 -1.47 3.26
C LEU A 12 -1.13 -0.18 2.50
N VAL A 13 0.07 -0.13 1.93
CA VAL A 13 0.53 1.08 1.25
C VAL A 13 -0.27 1.34 -0.03
N ILE A 14 -0.61 0.30 -0.79
CA ILE A 14 -1.47 0.43 -1.97
C ILE A 14 -2.82 1.03 -1.58
N LEU A 15 -3.46 0.50 -0.55
CA LEU A 15 -4.75 1.00 -0.09
C LEU A 15 -4.65 2.43 0.41
N ARG A 16 -3.56 2.74 1.13
CA ARG A 16 -3.31 4.09 1.64
C ARG A 16 -3.21 5.11 0.52
N VAL A 17 -2.56 4.76 -0.58
CA VAL A 17 -2.44 5.66 -1.72
C VAL A 17 -3.77 5.80 -2.44
N LEU A 18 -4.46 4.69 -2.70
CA LEU A 18 -5.71 4.69 -3.46
C LEU A 18 -6.88 5.32 -2.71
N VAL A 19 -6.85 5.36 -1.37
CA VAL A 19 -7.92 6.02 -0.63
C VAL A 19 -7.97 7.52 -0.89
N GLU A 20 -6.84 8.10 -1.26
CA GLU A 20 -6.79 9.52 -1.60
C GLU A 20 -7.42 9.80 -2.96
N SER A 21 -7.18 8.91 -3.95
CA SER A 21 -7.62 9.13 -5.30
C SER A 21 -7.45 7.87 -6.14
N PRO A 22 -8.42 7.53 -6.99
CA PRO A 22 -8.23 6.45 -7.97
C PRO A 22 -7.10 6.80 -8.93
N MET A 23 -6.38 5.78 -9.41
CA MET A 23 -5.32 6.02 -10.40
C MET A 23 -5.00 4.75 -11.17
N HIS A 24 -4.36 4.90 -12.34
CA HIS A 24 -3.88 3.76 -13.10
C HIS A 24 -2.61 3.17 -12.47
N GLY A 25 -2.32 1.92 -12.80
CA GLY A 25 -1.24 1.17 -12.15
C GLY A 25 0.13 1.80 -12.28
N TYR A 26 0.41 2.42 -13.43
CA TYR A 26 1.71 3.06 -13.64
C TYR A 26 1.93 4.23 -12.68
N LYS A 27 0.91 5.06 -12.50
CA LYS A 27 0.99 6.19 -11.57
C LYS A 27 1.11 5.70 -10.12
N LEU A 28 0.36 4.66 -9.79
CA LEU A 28 0.45 4.04 -8.47
C LEU A 28 1.86 3.54 -8.20
N MET A 29 2.47 2.85 -9.17
CA MET A 29 3.83 2.36 -9.03
C MET A 29 4.83 3.49 -8.79
N GLU A 30 4.68 4.58 -9.53
CA GLU A 30 5.53 5.75 -9.40
C GLU A 30 5.44 6.34 -7.98
N ILE A 31 4.21 6.51 -7.48
CA ILE A 31 3.99 7.05 -6.14
C ILE A 31 4.55 6.11 -5.07
N LEU A 32 4.31 4.81 -5.18
CA LEU A 32 4.82 3.84 -4.22
C LEU A 32 6.34 3.87 -4.14
N ASN A 33 7.00 3.93 -5.29
CA ASN A 33 8.47 3.91 -5.33
C ASN A 33 9.10 5.23 -4.88
N GLU A 34 8.36 6.33 -4.92
CA GLU A 34 8.87 7.63 -4.51
C GLU A 34 8.45 8.03 -3.09
N SER A 35 7.49 7.31 -2.49
CA SER A 35 6.88 7.70 -1.22
C SER A 35 7.75 7.49 0.02
N GLY A 36 8.73 6.61 -0.08
CA GLY A 36 9.49 6.17 1.09
C GLY A 36 8.79 5.09 1.91
N TYR A 37 7.57 4.70 1.57
CA TYR A 37 6.88 3.63 2.28
C TYR A 37 7.50 2.25 2.04
N LEU A 38 8.13 2.04 0.89
CA LEU A 38 8.80 0.79 0.57
C LEU A 38 10.28 0.94 0.95
N VAL A 39 10.61 0.51 2.14
CA VAL A 39 11.89 0.83 2.80
C VAL A 39 13.09 0.18 2.12
N ASP A 40 12.96 -1.08 1.73
CA ASP A 40 14.11 -1.86 1.27
C ASP A 40 14.34 -1.79 -0.23
N ASP A 41 13.26 -1.75 -1.00
CA ASP A 41 13.33 -1.93 -2.43
C ASP A 41 12.15 -1.31 -3.14
N LYS A 42 12.33 -1.05 -4.43
CA LYS A 42 11.23 -0.61 -5.27
C LYS A 42 10.39 -1.80 -5.67
N ILE A 43 9.08 -1.58 -5.83
CA ILE A 43 8.21 -2.63 -6.33
C ILE A 43 8.36 -2.74 -7.86
N GLU A 44 8.46 -3.98 -8.33
CA GLU A 44 8.54 -4.25 -9.77
C GLU A 44 7.14 -4.30 -10.36
N THR A 45 7.05 -3.98 -11.66
CA THR A 45 5.79 -3.94 -12.40
C THR A 45 4.98 -5.23 -12.27
N GLY A 46 5.63 -6.38 -12.48
CA GLY A 46 4.94 -7.67 -12.38
C GLY A 46 4.37 -7.93 -11.01
N THR A 47 5.14 -7.62 -9.98
CA THR A 47 4.72 -7.78 -8.59
C THR A 47 3.53 -6.88 -8.27
N LEU A 48 3.57 -5.63 -8.73
CA LEU A 48 2.47 -4.71 -8.53
C LEU A 48 1.17 -5.24 -9.15
N TYR A 49 1.20 -5.61 -10.43
CA TYR A 49 -0.02 -6.04 -11.11
C TYR A 49 -0.55 -7.37 -10.57
N THR A 50 0.33 -8.28 -10.15
CA THR A 50 -0.08 -9.51 -9.48
C THR A 50 -0.80 -9.19 -8.17
N THR A 51 -0.25 -8.26 -7.40
CA THR A 51 -0.85 -7.82 -6.14
C THR A 51 -2.21 -7.15 -6.38
N LEU A 52 -2.29 -6.26 -7.38
CA LEU A 52 -3.55 -5.60 -7.70
C LEU A 52 -4.65 -6.60 -8.08
N ARG A 53 -4.33 -7.61 -8.88
CA ARG A 53 -5.29 -8.66 -9.22
C ARG A 53 -5.77 -9.42 -7.99
N ARG A 54 -4.85 -9.73 -7.09
CA ARG A 54 -5.20 -10.43 -5.84
C ARG A 54 -6.14 -9.58 -4.98
N LEU A 55 -5.86 -8.27 -4.89
CA LEU A 55 -6.70 -7.36 -4.10
C LEU A 55 -8.08 -7.18 -4.71
N GLU A 56 -8.19 -7.19 -6.04
CA GLU A 56 -9.48 -7.17 -6.70
C GLU A 56 -10.29 -8.44 -6.40
N LYS A 57 -9.64 -9.60 -6.41
CA LYS A 57 -10.31 -10.87 -6.06
C LYS A 57 -10.83 -10.87 -4.64
N LYS A 58 -10.14 -10.18 -3.75
CA LYS A 58 -10.57 -10.03 -2.35
C LYS A 58 -11.58 -8.90 -2.16
N VAL A 59 -11.98 -8.23 -3.23
CA VAL A 59 -12.93 -7.13 -3.23
C VAL A 59 -12.44 -5.92 -2.41
N LEU A 60 -11.14 -5.80 -2.24
CA LEU A 60 -10.54 -4.63 -1.59
C LEU A 60 -10.33 -3.49 -2.59
N LEU A 61 -10.18 -3.84 -3.87
CA LEU A 61 -10.08 -2.90 -4.98
C LEU A 61 -11.08 -3.25 -6.05
N THR A 62 -11.40 -2.26 -6.87
CA THR A 62 -12.10 -2.45 -8.13
C THR A 62 -11.36 -1.68 -9.21
N SER A 63 -11.65 -1.97 -10.47
CA SER A 63 -11.01 -1.26 -11.57
C SER A 63 -11.95 -1.06 -12.73
N ASN A 64 -11.69 -0.01 -13.50
CA ASN A 64 -12.43 0.33 -14.69
C ASN A 64 -11.47 0.73 -15.80
N TRP A 65 -11.86 0.48 -17.03
CA TRP A 65 -11.10 0.93 -18.19
C TRP A 65 -11.41 2.39 -18.47
N GLU A 66 -10.37 3.16 -18.73
CA GLU A 66 -10.46 4.55 -19.16
C GLU A 66 -9.92 4.66 -20.58
N THR A 67 -10.63 5.34 -21.46
CA THR A 67 -10.17 5.60 -22.82
C THR A 67 -9.48 6.96 -22.86
N LEU A 68 -8.23 6.97 -23.30
CA LEU A 68 -7.45 8.19 -23.45
C LEU A 68 -7.77 8.91 -24.74
N PRO A 69 -7.40 10.20 -24.87
CA PRO A 69 -7.66 10.96 -26.11
C PRO A 69 -7.09 10.33 -27.38
N ASN A 70 -6.02 9.54 -27.26
CA ASN A 70 -5.40 8.83 -28.39
C ASN A 70 -6.03 7.47 -28.64
N GLU A 71 -7.22 7.22 -28.07
CA GLU A 71 -7.97 5.96 -28.16
C GLU A 71 -7.33 4.76 -27.46
N LYS A 72 -6.19 4.93 -26.82
CA LYS A 72 -5.61 3.89 -25.99
C LYS A 72 -6.39 3.79 -24.69
N ARG A 73 -6.39 2.59 -24.12
CA ARG A 73 -7.12 2.31 -22.87
C ARG A 73 -6.14 1.99 -21.76
N ARG A 74 -6.52 2.38 -20.56
CA ARG A 74 -5.76 2.01 -19.36
C ARG A 74 -6.73 1.69 -18.24
N ARG A 75 -6.25 0.87 -17.31
CA ARG A 75 -7.05 0.43 -16.17
C ARG A 75 -6.83 1.35 -14.99
N VAL A 76 -7.93 1.86 -14.44
CA VAL A 76 -7.90 2.74 -13.26
C VAL A 76 -8.41 1.96 -12.07
N TYR A 77 -7.62 1.94 -11.00
CA TYR A 77 -7.93 1.19 -9.78
C TYR A 77 -8.48 2.12 -8.71
N SER A 78 -9.47 1.62 -7.97
CA SER A 78 -10.11 2.37 -6.89
C SER A 78 -10.23 1.47 -5.66
N ILE A 79 -10.14 2.05 -4.48
CA ILE A 79 -10.41 1.31 -3.26
C ILE A 79 -11.92 1.14 -3.11
N THR A 80 -12.35 -0.03 -2.64
CA THR A 80 -13.76 -0.29 -2.35
C THR A 80 -14.07 0.10 -0.91
N GLU A 81 -15.37 0.10 -0.56
CA GLU A 81 -15.79 0.30 0.81
C GLU A 81 -15.18 -0.77 1.73
N THR A 82 -15.19 -2.03 1.27
CA THR A 82 -14.53 -3.13 1.98
C THR A 82 -13.04 -2.88 2.16
N GLY A 83 -12.39 -2.32 1.14
CA GLY A 83 -10.98 -1.96 1.19
C GLY A 83 -10.70 -0.89 2.23
N GLU A 84 -11.58 0.12 2.34
CA GLU A 84 -11.42 1.16 3.35
C GLU A 84 -11.57 0.62 4.77
N VAL A 85 -12.53 -0.28 5.00
CA VAL A 85 -12.70 -0.91 6.30
C VAL A 85 -11.42 -1.68 6.66
N TYR A 86 -10.89 -2.43 5.71
CA TYR A 86 -9.66 -3.20 5.91
C TYR A 86 -8.48 -2.29 6.22
N LEU A 87 -8.34 -1.19 5.48
CA LEU A 87 -7.29 -0.19 5.70
C LEU A 87 -7.36 0.37 7.12
N LYS A 88 -8.54 0.76 7.56
CA LYS A 88 -8.74 1.29 8.92
C LYS A 88 -8.34 0.28 9.99
N GLU A 89 -8.75 -0.98 9.82
CA GLU A 89 -8.41 -2.03 10.78
C GLU A 89 -6.91 -2.25 10.90
N ILE A 90 -6.19 -2.23 9.78
CA ILE A 90 -4.74 -2.38 9.81
C ILE A 90 -4.09 -1.21 10.53
N ILE A 91 -4.53 0.02 10.21
CA ILE A 91 -3.96 1.21 10.84
C ILE A 91 -4.26 1.22 12.34
N GLU A 92 -5.46 0.84 12.74
CA GLU A 92 -5.83 0.74 14.15
C GLU A 92 -4.94 -0.27 14.89
N SER A 93 -4.62 -1.38 14.24
CA SER A 93 -3.68 -2.37 14.78
C SER A 93 -2.28 -1.79 14.98
N ILE A 94 -1.85 -0.93 14.06
CA ILE A 94 -0.56 -0.24 14.18
C ILE A 94 -0.60 0.74 15.36
N ILE A 95 -1.69 1.49 15.49
CA ILE A 95 -1.84 2.45 16.59
C ILE A 95 -1.80 1.74 17.94
N GLU A 96 -2.44 0.58 18.06
CA GLU A 96 -2.42 -0.23 19.29
C GLU A 96 -1.00 -0.65 19.70
N ARG A 97 -0.10 -0.81 18.73
CA ARG A 97 1.28 -1.22 18.96
C ARG A 97 2.24 -0.05 19.12
N LYS A 98 1.74 1.15 19.02
CA LYS A 98 2.58 2.35 19.05
C LYS A 98 3.45 2.43 20.31
N ASN A 99 2.87 2.22 21.48
CA ASN A 99 3.61 2.32 22.74
C ASN A 99 4.74 1.29 22.83
N MET A 100 4.50 0.07 22.35
CA MET A 100 5.52 -0.97 22.33
C MET A 100 6.66 -0.58 21.39
N ILE A 101 6.34 -0.03 20.24
CA ILE A 101 7.34 0.40 19.26
C ILE A 101 8.18 1.55 19.85
N GLU A 102 7.54 2.51 20.48
CA GLU A 102 8.24 3.63 21.12
C GLU A 102 9.16 3.15 22.25
N ASP A 103 8.70 2.16 23.01
CA ASP A 103 9.49 1.56 24.07
C ASP A 103 10.75 0.88 23.51
N MET A 104 10.61 0.16 22.41
CA MET A 104 11.76 -0.48 21.76
C MET A 104 12.77 0.55 21.23
N ILE A 105 12.28 1.66 20.70
CA ILE A 105 13.14 2.75 20.24
C ILE A 105 13.91 3.35 21.43
N THR A 106 13.21 3.61 22.52
CA THR A 106 13.82 4.13 23.73
C THR A 106 14.92 3.18 24.27
N PHE A 107 14.62 1.91 24.30
CA PHE A 107 15.59 0.90 24.69
C PHE A 107 16.84 0.95 23.79
N TYR A 108 16.63 0.96 22.48
CA TYR A 108 17.73 1.02 21.52
C TYR A 108 18.62 2.24 21.75
N ASN A 109 17.99 3.40 21.92
CA ASN A 109 18.73 4.64 22.11
C ASN A 109 19.56 4.65 23.39
N LYS A 110 19.06 4.04 24.45
CA LYS A 110 19.82 3.93 25.72
C LYS A 110 20.94 2.92 25.65
N LYS A 111 20.72 1.82 24.95
CA LYS A 111 21.64 0.70 24.96
C LYS A 111 22.75 0.85 23.91
N TYR A 112 22.44 1.32 22.73
CA TYR A 112 23.33 1.26 21.57
C TYR A 112 23.69 2.61 20.96
N SER A 113 23.12 3.66 21.46
CA SER A 113 23.36 4.99 20.91
C SER A 113 24.45 5.75 21.68
#